data_c7e7aaad6eac4c3725ebdd1c1166db0f
#
_entry.id   c7e7aaad6eac4c3725ebdd1c1166db0f
#
_cell.length_a   1.000
_cell.length_b   1.000
_cell.length_c   1.000
_cell.angle_alpha   90.00
_cell.angle_beta   90.00
_cell.angle_gamma   90.00
#
_symmetry.space_group_name_H-M   'P 1'
#
loop_
_entity.id
_entity.type
_entity.pdbx_description
1 polymer ?
#
loop_
_entity_poly.entity_id
_entity_poly.type
_entity_poly.pdbx_seq_one_letter_code
_entity_poly.pdbx_strand_id
1 'polypeptide(L)'
;MWVQVYNTNLIKKAELPKSYAQLLDPKWKGKLGIEAKNQDWFASVVEVMGGGEKGLKFFRDLVSTNGISVRQGHTLLNNMVIAGEVPLALTIYNYMPEQAKKKGAPVDWFALEPAVARSNAVGVARRAPHPAAALLFYEYMLTGAQQYLVGMDYVPTSTKVPSPLKGVKILQTDPIRSLDEAEKWQKLFDDTVINRAGR
;
A
#
# COMPACT_ATOMS: atom_id res chain seq x y z
N MET A 1 4.79 3.40 -1.98
CA MET A 1 4.87 2.26 -1.06
C MET A 1 3.53 2.14 -0.35
N TRP A 2 3.02 0.92 -0.18
CA TRP A 2 1.86 0.66 0.68
C TRP A 2 2.28 0.63 2.15
N VAL A 3 1.46 1.26 2.98
CA VAL A 3 1.61 1.30 4.44
C VAL A 3 0.29 0.99 5.12
N GLN A 4 0.35 0.66 6.40
CA GLN A 4 -0.82 0.54 7.25
C GLN A 4 -1.10 1.90 7.89
N VAL A 5 -2.36 2.34 7.81
CA VAL A 5 -2.82 3.64 8.32
C VAL A 5 -3.85 3.43 9.40
N TYR A 6 -3.71 4.10 10.52
CA TYR A 6 -4.62 3.97 11.65
C TYR A 6 -5.13 5.31 12.14
N ASN A 7 -6.32 5.31 12.72
CA ASN A 7 -6.87 6.47 13.39
C ASN A 7 -6.28 6.57 14.82
N THR A 8 -5.59 7.68 15.11
CA THR A 8 -4.88 7.88 16.38
C THR A 8 -5.78 8.09 17.57
N ASN A 9 -7.06 8.43 17.35
CA ASN A 9 -8.07 8.54 18.42
C ASN A 9 -8.60 7.16 18.84
N LEU A 10 -8.52 6.17 17.94
CA LEU A 10 -9.11 4.84 18.14
C LEU A 10 -8.08 3.76 18.50
N ILE A 11 -6.84 3.91 18.04
CA ILE A 11 -5.76 2.93 18.24
C ILE A 11 -4.51 3.65 18.73
N LYS A 12 -3.96 3.18 19.86
CA LYS A 12 -2.69 3.70 20.37
C LYS A 12 -1.50 3.06 19.65
N LYS A 13 -0.44 3.82 19.42
CA LYS A 13 0.78 3.35 18.75
C LYS A 13 1.36 2.06 19.36
N ALA A 14 1.28 1.91 20.67
CA ALA A 14 1.79 0.72 21.39
C ALA A 14 0.99 -0.56 21.10
N GLU A 15 -0.25 -0.44 20.60
CA GLU A 15 -1.15 -1.55 20.30
C GLU A 15 -1.00 -2.08 18.86
N LEU A 16 -0.26 -1.35 18.02
CA LEU A 16 -0.11 -1.68 16.60
C LEU A 16 0.55 -3.05 16.39
N PRO A 17 0.15 -3.79 15.35
CA PRO A 17 0.77 -5.06 15.01
C PRO A 17 2.20 -4.82 14.52
N LYS A 18 3.13 -5.68 14.92
CA LYS A 18 4.55 -5.62 14.55
C LYS A 18 4.91 -6.56 13.39
N SER A 19 3.96 -7.39 12.96
CA SER A 19 4.13 -8.32 11.85
C SER A 19 2.79 -8.61 11.18
N TYR A 20 2.81 -9.10 9.94
CA TYR A 20 1.59 -9.55 9.25
C TYR A 20 0.84 -10.62 10.04
N ALA A 21 1.55 -11.56 10.69
CA ALA A 21 0.93 -12.61 11.50
C ALA A 21 0.11 -12.06 12.66
N GLN A 22 0.50 -10.94 13.26
CA GLN A 22 -0.24 -10.31 14.36
C GLN A 22 -1.57 -9.66 13.92
N LEU A 23 -1.81 -9.54 12.60
CA LEU A 23 -3.13 -9.14 12.09
C LEU A 23 -4.20 -10.22 12.32
N LEU A 24 -3.81 -11.47 12.60
CA LEU A 24 -4.74 -12.55 12.95
C LEU A 24 -5.29 -12.45 14.38
N ASP A 25 -4.72 -11.61 15.22
CA ASP A 25 -5.20 -11.40 16.59
C ASP A 25 -6.68 -10.95 16.56
N PRO A 26 -7.60 -11.61 17.28
CA PRO A 26 -9.02 -11.24 17.35
C PRO A 26 -9.32 -9.83 17.83
N LYS A 27 -8.35 -9.13 18.46
CA LYS A 27 -8.51 -7.71 18.83
C LYS A 27 -8.74 -6.79 17.62
N TRP A 28 -8.41 -7.26 16.41
CA TRP A 28 -8.60 -6.54 15.15
C TRP A 28 -9.98 -6.78 14.52
N LYS A 29 -10.85 -7.59 15.15
CA LYS A 29 -12.17 -7.90 14.62
C LYS A 29 -12.97 -6.63 14.37
N GLY A 30 -13.47 -6.49 13.12
CA GLY A 30 -14.25 -5.33 12.66
C GLY A 30 -13.47 -4.04 12.48
N LYS A 31 -12.11 -4.05 12.61
CA LYS A 31 -11.28 -2.86 12.57
C LYS A 31 -10.47 -2.71 11.28
N LEU A 32 -10.40 -3.75 10.45
CA LEU A 32 -9.52 -3.79 9.30
C LEU A 32 -10.19 -3.30 8.02
N GLY A 33 -9.45 -2.56 7.20
CA GLY A 33 -9.88 -2.16 5.86
C GLY A 33 -8.80 -2.39 4.81
N ILE A 34 -9.22 -2.66 3.57
CA ILE A 34 -8.33 -2.89 2.43
C ILE A 34 -8.92 -2.27 1.16
N GLU A 35 -8.04 -1.86 0.25
CA GLU A 35 -8.44 -1.38 -1.07
C GLU A 35 -8.57 -2.55 -2.05
N ALA A 36 -9.61 -2.54 -2.89
CA ALA A 36 -10.06 -3.67 -3.72
C ALA A 36 -9.15 -4.01 -4.93
N LYS A 37 -8.24 -3.12 -5.32
CA LYS A 37 -7.37 -3.27 -6.50
C LYS A 37 -5.88 -3.37 -6.15
N ASN A 38 -5.58 -4.00 -5.01
CA ASN A 38 -4.21 -4.17 -4.51
C ASN A 38 -3.70 -5.61 -4.66
N GLN A 39 -3.96 -6.25 -5.81
CA GLN A 39 -3.50 -7.60 -6.11
C GLN A 39 -1.97 -7.74 -6.02
N ASP A 40 -1.20 -6.70 -6.36
CA ASP A 40 0.27 -6.72 -6.25
C ASP A 40 0.74 -6.79 -4.78
N TRP A 41 0.10 -6.01 -3.91
CA TRP A 41 0.36 -6.07 -2.48
C TRP A 41 -0.06 -7.43 -1.90
N PHE A 42 -1.25 -7.91 -2.27
CA PHE A 42 -1.76 -9.22 -1.86
C PHE A 42 -0.81 -10.34 -2.27
N ALA A 43 -0.39 -10.39 -3.55
CA ALA A 43 0.56 -11.38 -4.07
C ALA A 43 1.88 -11.35 -3.28
N SER A 44 2.42 -10.15 -3.03
CA SER A 44 3.66 -9.99 -2.27
C SER A 44 3.54 -10.48 -0.83
N VAL A 45 2.43 -10.18 -0.16
CA VAL A 45 2.21 -10.66 1.23
C VAL A 45 1.93 -12.16 1.27
N VAL A 46 1.25 -12.73 0.26
CA VAL A 46 1.12 -14.21 0.11
C VAL A 46 2.50 -14.86 0.10
N GLU A 47 3.45 -14.33 -0.68
CA GLU A 47 4.83 -14.86 -0.73
C GLU A 47 5.55 -14.69 0.62
N VAL A 48 5.43 -13.54 1.25
CA VAL A 48 6.01 -13.27 2.59
C VAL A 48 5.48 -14.24 3.65
N MET A 49 4.21 -14.63 3.55
CA MET A 49 3.55 -15.56 4.48
C MET A 49 3.79 -17.04 4.16
N GLY A 50 4.72 -17.33 3.25
CA GLY A 50 5.17 -18.68 2.94
C GLY A 50 4.74 -19.21 1.58
N GLY A 51 4.19 -18.34 0.73
CA GLY A 51 3.81 -18.63 -0.64
C GLY A 51 2.62 -19.58 -0.80
N GLY A 52 2.15 -19.72 -2.04
CA GLY A 52 1.12 -20.68 -2.41
C GLY A 52 -0.06 -20.79 -1.45
N GLU A 53 -0.45 -22.02 -1.12
CA GLU A 53 -1.60 -22.30 -0.26
C GLU A 53 -1.43 -21.77 1.18
N LYS A 54 -0.19 -21.74 1.70
CA LYS A 54 0.10 -21.25 3.04
C LYS A 54 -0.16 -19.74 3.16
N GLY A 55 0.31 -18.96 2.19
CA GLY A 55 0.07 -17.53 2.14
C GLY A 55 -1.39 -17.18 1.89
N LEU A 56 -2.09 -17.94 1.03
CA LEU A 56 -3.54 -17.79 0.80
C LEU A 56 -4.34 -18.12 2.07
N LYS A 57 -3.93 -19.14 2.81
CA LYS A 57 -4.54 -19.50 4.11
C LYS A 57 -4.47 -18.35 5.10
N PHE A 58 -3.34 -17.63 5.16
CA PHE A 58 -3.20 -16.46 6.04
C PHE A 58 -4.34 -15.44 5.77
N PHE A 59 -4.63 -15.11 4.52
CA PHE A 59 -5.69 -14.16 4.20
C PHE A 59 -7.08 -14.71 4.47
N ARG A 60 -7.32 -16.00 4.22
CA ARG A 60 -8.60 -16.64 4.58
C ARG A 60 -8.83 -16.59 6.09
N ASP A 61 -7.80 -16.90 6.88
CA ASP A 61 -7.88 -16.85 8.33
C ASP A 61 -8.09 -15.41 8.81
N LEU A 62 -7.43 -14.42 8.18
CA LEU A 62 -7.60 -13.00 8.48
C LEU A 62 -9.05 -12.56 8.29
N VAL A 63 -9.64 -12.90 7.14
CA VAL A 63 -11.04 -12.53 6.83
C VAL A 63 -12.01 -13.27 7.74
N SER A 64 -11.82 -14.57 7.99
CA SER A 64 -12.72 -15.36 8.82
C SER A 64 -12.67 -14.98 10.30
N THR A 65 -11.49 -14.62 10.81
CA THR A 65 -11.31 -14.26 12.23
C THR A 65 -11.76 -12.82 12.49
N ASN A 66 -11.33 -11.89 11.66
CA ASN A 66 -11.46 -10.47 11.95
C ASN A 66 -12.48 -9.73 11.06
N GLY A 67 -12.83 -10.32 9.93
CA GLY A 67 -13.53 -9.58 8.88
C GLY A 67 -12.61 -8.52 8.28
N ILE A 68 -12.97 -8.00 7.12
CA ILE A 68 -12.25 -6.91 6.49
C ILE A 68 -13.20 -6.03 5.69
N SER A 69 -13.09 -4.73 5.86
CA SER A 69 -13.88 -3.74 5.11
C SER A 69 -13.19 -3.47 3.77
N VAL A 70 -13.81 -3.91 2.68
CA VAL A 70 -13.27 -3.69 1.33
C VAL A 70 -13.79 -2.38 0.76
N ARG A 71 -12.89 -1.53 0.26
CA ARG A 71 -13.24 -0.24 -0.34
C ARG A 71 -12.54 -0.06 -1.68
N GLN A 72 -13.19 0.62 -2.60
CA GLN A 72 -12.61 0.93 -3.89
C GLN A 72 -12.06 2.35 -3.90
N GLY A 73 -10.75 2.47 -4.04
CA GLY A 73 -10.02 3.73 -4.07
C GLY A 73 -9.32 4.06 -2.75
N HIS A 74 -8.00 4.29 -2.83
CA HIS A 74 -7.17 4.63 -1.68
C HIS A 74 -7.60 5.92 -0.98
N THR A 75 -8.08 6.92 -1.73
CA THR A 75 -8.59 8.18 -1.18
C THR A 75 -9.80 7.94 -0.29
N LEU A 76 -10.77 7.13 -0.76
CA LEU A 76 -11.93 6.78 0.02
C LEU A 76 -11.53 6.05 1.31
N LEU A 77 -10.70 5.02 1.19
CA LEU A 77 -10.25 4.25 2.35
C LEU A 77 -9.49 5.13 3.36
N ASN A 78 -8.61 6.03 2.90
CA ASN A 78 -7.90 6.97 3.77
C ASN A 78 -8.86 7.93 4.49
N ASN A 79 -9.87 8.45 3.79
CA ASN A 79 -10.88 9.32 4.39
C ASN A 79 -11.73 8.58 5.43
N MET A 80 -12.04 7.30 5.22
CA MET A 80 -12.74 6.47 6.20
C MET A 80 -11.88 6.21 7.46
N VAL A 81 -10.55 6.11 7.31
CA VAL A 81 -9.66 6.06 8.48
C VAL A 81 -9.69 7.39 9.23
N ILE A 82 -9.62 8.52 8.53
CA ILE A 82 -9.70 9.85 9.14
C ILE A 82 -11.01 10.01 9.92
N ALA A 83 -12.12 9.59 9.33
CA ALA A 83 -13.45 9.64 9.96
C ALA A 83 -13.64 8.64 11.11
N GLY A 84 -12.74 7.65 11.26
CA GLY A 84 -12.85 6.59 12.27
C GLY A 84 -13.79 5.43 11.90
N GLU A 85 -14.32 5.41 10.68
CA GLU A 85 -15.17 4.33 10.18
C GLU A 85 -14.38 3.02 9.94
N VAL A 86 -13.12 3.16 9.57
CA VAL A 86 -12.14 2.07 9.45
C VAL A 86 -10.96 2.38 10.38
N PRO A 87 -10.87 1.74 11.54
CA PRO A 87 -9.82 2.04 12.50
C PRO A 87 -8.40 1.80 11.99
N LEU A 88 -8.18 0.76 11.14
CA LEU A 88 -6.88 0.36 10.59
C LEU A 88 -7.03 -0.07 9.14
N ALA A 89 -6.48 0.70 8.20
CA ALA A 89 -6.36 0.32 6.80
C ALA A 89 -5.03 -0.38 6.53
N LEU A 90 -5.05 -1.44 5.71
CA LEU A 90 -3.88 -2.27 5.40
C LEU A 90 -3.10 -1.78 4.18
N THR A 91 -3.76 -1.06 3.26
CA THR A 91 -3.18 -0.71 1.95
C THR A 91 -3.48 0.73 1.56
N ILE A 92 -2.71 1.67 2.09
CA ILE A 92 -2.75 3.08 1.70
C ILE A 92 -1.34 3.48 1.21
N TYR A 93 -1.23 4.41 0.30
CA TYR A 93 0.06 4.97 -0.10
C TYR A 93 0.56 5.94 0.95
N ASN A 94 1.83 5.81 1.35
CA ASN A 94 2.46 6.52 2.47
C ASN A 94 2.30 8.06 2.45
N TYR A 95 2.28 8.68 1.28
CA TYR A 95 2.12 10.14 1.17
C TYR A 95 0.73 10.63 1.60
N MET A 96 -0.30 9.78 1.49
CA MET A 96 -1.69 10.19 1.80
C MET A 96 -1.90 10.48 3.29
N PRO A 97 -1.54 9.56 4.23
CA PRO A 97 -1.65 9.85 5.66
C PRO A 97 -0.67 10.95 6.10
N GLU A 98 0.52 11.08 5.50
CA GLU A 98 1.44 12.18 5.82
C GLU A 98 0.84 13.55 5.49
N GLN A 99 0.25 13.69 4.30
CA GLN A 99 -0.43 14.92 3.90
C GLN A 99 -1.66 15.23 4.77
N ALA A 100 -2.41 14.20 5.16
CA ALA A 100 -3.56 14.36 6.05
C ALA A 100 -3.13 14.77 7.46
N LYS A 101 -2.10 14.14 8.01
CA LYS A 101 -1.51 14.44 9.31
C LYS A 101 -0.99 15.88 9.39
N LYS A 102 -0.31 16.37 8.34
CA LYS A 102 0.13 17.77 8.23
C LYS A 102 -1.03 18.76 8.26
N LYS A 103 -2.23 18.35 7.87
CA LYS A 103 -3.47 19.14 7.94
C LYS A 103 -4.24 18.96 9.25
N GLY A 104 -3.67 18.25 10.23
CA GLY A 104 -4.27 18.04 11.55
C GLY A 104 -5.24 16.85 11.63
N ALA A 105 -5.32 15.99 10.62
CA ALA A 105 -6.17 14.81 10.68
C ALA A 105 -5.66 13.80 11.73
N PRO A 106 -6.57 13.10 12.45
CA PRO A 106 -6.19 12.15 13.51
C PRO A 106 -5.74 10.81 12.93
N VAL A 107 -4.71 10.82 12.09
CA VAL A 107 -4.15 9.63 11.46
C VAL A 107 -2.64 9.59 11.58
N ASP A 108 -2.09 8.38 11.63
CA ASP A 108 -0.68 8.12 11.47
C ASP A 108 -0.50 6.78 10.74
N TRP A 109 0.72 6.46 10.35
CA TRP A 109 0.99 5.24 9.62
C TRP A 109 2.21 4.51 10.19
N PHE A 110 2.30 3.24 9.85
CA PHE A 110 3.45 2.38 10.11
C PHE A 110 3.61 1.40 8.95
N ALA A 111 4.74 0.73 8.89
CA ALA A 111 5.00 -0.28 7.88
C ALA A 111 5.18 -1.65 8.56
N LEU A 112 4.38 -2.64 8.16
CA LEU A 112 4.68 -4.04 8.44
C LEU A 112 5.81 -4.49 7.52
N GLU A 113 6.80 -5.18 8.06
CA GLU A 113 7.97 -5.57 7.30
C GLU A 113 7.91 -7.01 6.80
N PRO A 114 8.38 -7.23 5.56
CA PRO A 114 8.83 -6.23 4.61
C PRO A 114 7.68 -5.38 4.06
N ALA A 115 7.89 -4.06 3.94
CA ALA A 115 6.91 -3.16 3.37
C ALA A 115 6.88 -3.31 1.84
N VAL A 116 5.72 -3.54 1.26
CA VAL A 116 5.59 -3.72 -0.19
C VAL A 116 5.61 -2.37 -0.91
N ALA A 117 6.43 -2.26 -1.93
CA ALA A 117 6.52 -1.08 -2.76
C ALA A 117 6.42 -1.40 -4.25
N ARG A 118 5.81 -0.49 -5.00
CA ARG A 118 5.78 -0.49 -6.45
C ARG A 118 6.28 0.87 -6.93
N SER A 119 7.21 0.88 -7.87
CA SER A 119 7.65 2.12 -8.52
C SER A 119 6.62 2.57 -9.55
N ASN A 120 6.36 3.87 -9.60
CA ASN A 120 5.71 4.47 -10.74
C ASN A 120 6.71 4.51 -11.91
N ALA A 121 6.19 4.41 -13.12
CA ALA A 121 6.98 4.50 -14.35
C ALA A 121 6.77 5.85 -15.03
N VAL A 122 7.80 6.33 -15.68
CA VAL A 122 7.74 7.43 -16.63
C VAL A 122 8.26 6.95 -17.98
N GLY A 123 7.63 7.37 -19.07
CA GLY A 123 8.04 6.98 -20.42
C GLY A 123 7.70 8.07 -21.43
N VAL A 124 8.43 8.07 -22.54
CA VAL A 124 8.17 8.95 -23.67
C VAL A 124 7.27 8.22 -24.68
N ALA A 125 6.15 8.82 -25.01
CA ALA A 125 5.24 8.23 -26.01
C ALA A 125 5.94 8.12 -27.37
N ARG A 126 5.79 6.97 -28.06
CA ARG A 126 6.42 6.70 -29.37
C ARG A 126 6.11 7.78 -30.42
N ARG A 127 4.92 8.39 -30.35
CA ARG A 127 4.45 9.43 -31.27
C ARG A 127 4.24 10.74 -30.51
N ALA A 128 5.18 11.10 -29.62
CA ALA A 128 5.11 12.39 -28.93
C ALA A 128 5.13 13.54 -29.96
N PRO A 129 4.19 14.50 -29.89
CA PRO A 129 4.15 15.63 -30.84
C PRO A 129 5.38 16.54 -30.71
N HIS A 130 6.02 16.57 -29.52
CA HIS A 130 7.22 17.34 -29.23
C HIS A 130 8.26 16.44 -28.57
N PRO A 131 8.96 15.56 -29.34
CA PRO A 131 9.79 14.51 -28.78
C PRO A 131 11.00 15.03 -27.98
N ALA A 132 11.62 16.14 -28.41
CA ALA A 132 12.71 16.76 -27.67
C ALA A 132 12.29 17.29 -26.30
N ALA A 133 11.14 17.97 -26.21
CA ALA A 133 10.60 18.43 -24.94
C ALA A 133 10.16 17.28 -24.04
N ALA A 134 9.56 16.22 -24.63
CA ALA A 134 9.19 15.02 -23.90
C ALA A 134 10.41 14.30 -23.29
N LEU A 135 11.52 14.22 -24.04
CA LEU A 135 12.76 13.63 -23.57
C LEU A 135 13.41 14.47 -22.44
N LEU A 136 13.41 15.80 -22.59
CA LEU A 136 13.90 16.72 -21.56
C LEU A 136 13.09 16.57 -20.26
N PHE A 137 11.77 16.48 -20.36
CA PHE A 137 10.91 16.24 -19.20
C PHE A 137 11.13 14.86 -18.58
N TYR A 138 11.31 13.82 -19.41
CA TYR A 138 11.68 12.49 -18.95
C TYR A 138 12.97 12.49 -18.10
N GLU A 139 14.03 13.12 -18.61
CA GLU A 139 15.30 13.28 -17.88
C GLU A 139 15.11 14.06 -16.57
N TYR A 140 14.33 15.13 -16.60
CA TYR A 140 14.01 15.92 -15.42
C TYR A 140 13.28 15.08 -14.35
N MET A 141 12.33 14.23 -14.75
CA MET A 141 11.60 13.34 -13.82
C MET A 141 12.50 12.32 -13.15
N LEU A 142 13.55 11.86 -13.82
CA LEU A 142 14.53 10.91 -13.26
C LEU A 142 15.62 11.61 -12.41
N THR A 143 15.76 12.91 -12.50
CA THR A 143 16.81 13.69 -11.85
C THR A 143 16.28 14.78 -10.92
N GLY A 144 16.11 15.99 -11.39
CA GLY A 144 15.76 17.17 -10.60
C GLY A 144 14.41 17.08 -9.91
N ALA A 145 13.41 16.45 -10.57
CA ALA A 145 12.07 16.29 -9.99
C ALA A 145 12.05 15.44 -8.71
N GLN A 146 13.04 14.57 -8.49
CA GLN A 146 13.06 13.67 -7.34
C GLN A 146 13.07 14.41 -6.00
N GLN A 147 13.73 15.57 -5.92
CA GLN A 147 13.67 16.41 -4.70
C GLN A 147 12.31 17.03 -4.46
N TYR A 148 11.63 17.46 -5.53
CA TYR A 148 10.26 18.01 -5.42
C TYR A 148 9.27 16.94 -4.98
N LEU A 149 9.43 15.70 -5.47
CA LEU A 149 8.60 14.56 -5.05
C LEU A 149 8.73 14.30 -3.54
N VAL A 150 9.93 14.38 -2.97
CA VAL A 150 10.14 14.26 -1.52
C VAL A 150 9.43 15.39 -0.76
N GLY A 151 9.47 16.62 -1.26
CA GLY A 151 8.73 17.75 -0.70
C GLY A 151 7.20 17.56 -0.67
N MET A 152 6.69 16.66 -1.51
CA MET A 152 5.28 16.25 -1.56
C MET A 152 5.01 14.91 -0.84
N ASP A 153 5.90 14.45 0.02
CA ASP A 153 5.81 13.20 0.78
C ASP A 153 5.90 11.90 -0.06
N TYR A 154 6.31 12.00 -1.32
CA TYR A 154 6.61 10.82 -2.13
C TYR A 154 7.97 10.23 -1.79
N VAL A 155 8.13 8.94 -2.06
CA VAL A 155 9.41 8.25 -1.93
C VAL A 155 10.19 8.40 -3.24
N PRO A 156 11.40 8.99 -3.21
CA PRO A 156 12.22 9.10 -4.41
C PRO A 156 12.73 7.72 -4.83
N THR A 157 12.89 7.51 -6.14
CA THR A 157 13.57 6.33 -6.69
C THR A 157 15.08 6.58 -6.89
N SER A 158 15.51 7.83 -6.85
CA SER A 158 16.91 8.22 -6.95
C SER A 158 17.64 7.98 -5.63
N THR A 159 18.79 7.29 -5.68
CA THR A 159 19.69 7.11 -4.53
C THR A 159 20.46 8.40 -4.14
N LYS A 160 20.42 9.41 -5.01
CA LYS A 160 21.05 10.72 -4.76
C LYS A 160 20.19 11.63 -3.88
N VAL A 161 18.93 11.28 -3.67
CA VAL A 161 17.99 12.05 -2.84
C VAL A 161 17.68 11.26 -1.58
N PRO A 162 17.79 11.86 -0.38
CA PRO A 162 17.48 11.16 0.87
C PRO A 162 16.04 10.64 0.89
N SER A 163 15.88 9.36 1.18
CA SER A 163 14.56 8.76 1.33
C SER A 163 13.98 9.07 2.71
N PRO A 164 12.68 9.41 2.84
CA PRO A 164 11.99 9.53 4.12
C PRO A 164 11.82 8.18 4.85
N LEU A 165 12.10 7.05 4.16
CA LEU A 165 11.90 5.69 4.65
C LEU A 165 13.17 5.05 5.20
N LYS A 166 14.01 5.81 5.91
CA LYS A 166 15.22 5.27 6.53
C LYS A 166 14.87 4.12 7.49
N GLY A 167 15.53 2.96 7.30
CA GLY A 167 15.40 1.80 8.20
C GLY A 167 14.19 0.89 7.93
N VAL A 168 13.34 1.20 6.96
CA VAL A 168 12.23 0.31 6.56
C VAL A 168 12.73 -0.73 5.58
N LYS A 169 12.54 -2.01 5.88
CA LYS A 169 12.83 -3.11 4.95
C LYS A 169 11.76 -3.15 3.86
N ILE A 170 12.17 -2.86 2.62
CA ILE A 170 11.26 -2.76 1.47
C ILE A 170 11.35 -4.04 0.63
N LEU A 171 10.19 -4.55 0.21
CA LEU A 171 10.03 -5.56 -0.84
C LEU A 171 9.48 -4.86 -2.09
N GLN A 172 10.34 -4.71 -3.09
CA GLN A 172 9.93 -4.14 -4.37
C GLN A 172 9.18 -5.19 -5.19
N THR A 173 8.00 -4.85 -5.72
CA THR A 173 7.28 -5.72 -6.65
C THR A 173 8.04 -5.84 -7.97
N ASP A 174 8.02 -7.04 -8.56
CA ASP A 174 8.51 -7.24 -9.93
C ASP A 174 7.46 -6.74 -10.93
N PRO A 175 7.76 -5.71 -11.74
CA PRO A 175 6.78 -5.13 -12.66
C PRO A 175 6.39 -6.07 -13.80
N ILE A 176 7.29 -6.97 -14.23
CA ILE A 176 7.00 -7.96 -15.28
C ILE A 176 6.02 -8.98 -14.74
N ARG A 177 6.33 -9.58 -13.59
CA ARG A 177 5.43 -10.53 -12.93
C ARG A 177 4.07 -9.91 -12.59
N SER A 178 4.07 -8.66 -12.11
CA SER A 178 2.83 -7.93 -11.81
C SER A 178 1.94 -7.75 -13.04
N LEU A 179 2.54 -7.58 -14.23
CA LEU A 179 1.81 -7.48 -15.49
C LEU A 179 1.32 -8.87 -15.97
N ASP A 180 2.22 -9.84 -16.05
CA ASP A 180 1.96 -11.17 -16.62
C ASP A 180 0.97 -11.98 -15.77
N GLU A 181 1.00 -11.83 -14.46
CA GLU A 181 0.14 -12.56 -13.52
C GLU A 181 -1.03 -11.70 -12.97
N ALA A 182 -1.29 -10.51 -13.52
CA ALA A 182 -2.27 -9.56 -12.97
C ALA A 182 -3.66 -10.16 -12.78
N GLU A 183 -4.20 -10.82 -13.80
CA GLU A 183 -5.54 -11.45 -13.77
C GLU A 183 -5.60 -12.60 -12.77
N LYS A 184 -4.56 -13.44 -12.72
CA LYS A 184 -4.45 -14.55 -11.76
C LYS A 184 -4.50 -14.02 -10.31
N TRP A 185 -3.69 -13.02 -10.01
CA TRP A 185 -3.62 -12.48 -8.64
C TRP A 185 -4.87 -11.68 -8.27
N GLN A 186 -5.48 -10.98 -9.22
CA GLN A 186 -6.77 -10.32 -8.96
C GLN A 186 -7.84 -11.36 -8.64
N LYS A 187 -7.94 -12.44 -9.42
CA LYS A 187 -8.90 -13.52 -9.17
C LYS A 187 -8.66 -14.18 -7.81
N LEU A 188 -7.41 -14.49 -7.46
CA LEU A 188 -7.08 -15.07 -6.15
C LEU A 188 -7.42 -14.09 -5.01
N PHE A 189 -7.21 -12.80 -5.20
CA PHE A 189 -7.58 -11.78 -4.23
C PHE A 189 -9.09 -11.68 -4.06
N ASP A 190 -9.84 -11.67 -5.18
CA ASP A 190 -11.30 -11.68 -5.16
C ASP A 190 -11.83 -12.91 -4.43
N ASP A 191 -11.36 -14.11 -4.74
CA ASP A 191 -11.82 -15.36 -4.16
C ASP A 191 -11.42 -15.52 -2.68
N THR A 192 -10.30 -14.94 -2.29
CA THR A 192 -9.72 -15.12 -0.95
C THR A 192 -10.19 -14.04 0.03
N VAL A 193 -10.35 -12.81 -0.42
CA VAL A 193 -10.63 -11.65 0.42
C VAL A 193 -11.95 -10.98 0.04
N ILE A 194 -12.08 -10.48 -1.20
CA ILE A 194 -13.18 -9.59 -1.59
C ILE A 194 -14.54 -10.27 -1.44
N ASN A 195 -14.71 -11.45 -2.04
CA ASN A 195 -15.96 -12.21 -2.04
C ASN A 195 -16.30 -12.83 -0.68
N ARG A 196 -15.37 -12.81 0.28
CA ARG A 196 -15.56 -13.31 1.66
C ARG A 196 -15.80 -12.20 2.66
N ALA A 197 -15.43 -10.97 2.34
CA ALA A 197 -15.50 -9.80 3.24
C ALA A 197 -16.92 -9.38 3.62
N GLY A 198 -17.95 -9.81 2.91
CA GLY A 198 -19.36 -9.46 3.13
C GLY A 198 -20.22 -10.59 3.73
N ARG A 199 -19.58 -11.67 4.22
CA ARG A 199 -20.32 -12.82 4.78
C ARG A 199 -20.23 -12.87 6.29
#